data_8c1e1d01731024aabb9593ebc064e6ba
#
_entry.id   8c1e1d01731024aabb9593ebc064e6ba
#
_cell.length_a   1.000
_cell.length_b   1.000
_cell.length_c   1.000
_cell.angle_alpha   90.00
_cell.angle_beta   90.00
_cell.angle_gamma   90.00
#
_symmetry.space_group_name_H-M   'P 1'
#
loop_
_entity.id
_entity.type
_entity.pdbx_description
1 polymer ?
#
loop_
_entity_poly.entity_id
_entity_poly.type
_entity_poly.pdbx_seq_one_letter_code
_entity_poly.pdbx_strand_id
1 'polypeptide(L)'
;MSADDVSAIVRDAVASGHGLRVRGAGTWMPPHAGGREAALDVLDLSALGGVHEYTPGDLTISVGAGMTIAELDDLTRAHGQWCPLAPWGDDRGTVGATISTATAGPFAHALGRPRDLAIGLECVDGTGRIIRAGGRVVKNVAGFDLTRLMTGQWGTLGVITAVNLRLRARPAVDESWTLTTMPGEDEEVRTFARGPYAPIGCLRTGEGKWLLRIGGNRTFVDASLEQAGMLGMCERADAAEWAVARRELAPATRLGEWRWGTLSLRLKASFDPHGVLNPRLLESA
;
A
#
# COMPACT_ATOMS: atom_id res chain seq x y z
N MET A 1 -7.20 -6.45 -20.16
CA MET A 1 -8.37 -6.32 -19.25
C MET A 1 -8.59 -4.85 -18.95
N SER A 2 -9.82 -4.38 -18.94
CA SER A 2 -10.24 -3.00 -18.69
C SER A 2 -11.23 -2.95 -17.51
N ALA A 3 -11.64 -1.74 -17.08
CA ALA A 3 -12.71 -1.58 -16.09
C ALA A 3 -14.05 -2.14 -16.61
N ASP A 4 -14.31 -2.04 -17.90
CA ASP A 4 -15.51 -2.60 -18.54
C ASP A 4 -15.51 -4.13 -18.49
N ASP A 5 -14.36 -4.78 -18.69
CA ASP A 5 -14.22 -6.24 -18.54
C ASP A 5 -14.50 -6.67 -17.10
N VAL A 6 -13.95 -5.95 -16.13
CA VAL A 6 -14.22 -6.19 -14.69
C VAL A 6 -15.69 -5.99 -14.37
N SER A 7 -16.31 -4.94 -14.93
CA SER A 7 -17.74 -4.67 -14.78
C SER A 7 -18.60 -5.80 -15.32
N ALA A 8 -18.26 -6.36 -16.49
CA ALA A 8 -18.95 -7.51 -17.07
C ALA A 8 -18.84 -8.74 -16.16
N ILE A 9 -17.62 -9.07 -15.71
CA ILE A 9 -17.37 -10.22 -14.82
C ILE A 9 -18.19 -10.10 -13.51
N VAL A 10 -18.22 -8.89 -12.90
CA VAL A 10 -19.01 -8.67 -11.68
C VAL A 10 -20.51 -8.89 -11.95
N ARG A 11 -21.03 -8.38 -13.07
CA ARG A 11 -22.44 -8.60 -13.44
C ARG A 11 -22.78 -10.07 -13.71
N ASP A 12 -21.87 -10.80 -14.34
CA ASP A 12 -22.05 -12.23 -14.57
C ASP A 12 -22.03 -13.01 -13.24
N ALA A 13 -21.16 -12.62 -12.30
CA ALA A 13 -21.14 -13.19 -10.97
C ALA A 13 -22.44 -12.92 -10.20
N VAL A 14 -23.00 -11.71 -10.29
CA VAL A 14 -24.34 -11.39 -9.73
C VAL A 14 -25.43 -12.25 -10.38
N ALA A 15 -25.44 -12.38 -11.69
CA ALA A 15 -26.45 -13.15 -12.42
C ALA A 15 -26.40 -14.66 -12.10
N SER A 16 -25.20 -15.20 -11.91
CA SER A 16 -24.97 -16.63 -11.59
C SER A 16 -25.04 -16.95 -10.10
N GLY A 17 -25.01 -15.93 -9.23
CA GLY A 17 -24.95 -16.11 -7.76
C GLY A 17 -23.60 -16.60 -7.25
N HIS A 18 -22.52 -16.48 -8.05
CA HIS A 18 -21.18 -16.87 -7.68
C HIS A 18 -20.44 -15.72 -6.98
N GLY A 19 -19.68 -16.05 -5.95
CA GLY A 19 -18.81 -15.08 -5.30
C GLY A 19 -17.49 -14.92 -6.05
N LEU A 20 -16.92 -13.71 -6.03
CA LEU A 20 -15.62 -13.38 -6.62
C LEU A 20 -14.56 -13.23 -5.53
N ARG A 21 -13.42 -13.86 -5.75
CA ARG A 21 -12.20 -13.61 -5.00
C ARG A 21 -11.30 -12.66 -5.80
N VAL A 22 -11.24 -11.42 -5.38
CA VAL A 22 -10.41 -10.39 -6.03
C VAL A 22 -8.94 -10.59 -5.66
N ARG A 23 -8.08 -10.71 -6.67
CA ARG A 23 -6.64 -10.95 -6.51
C ARG A 23 -5.82 -10.02 -7.41
N GLY A 24 -4.75 -9.42 -6.87
CA GLY A 24 -3.64 -8.86 -7.63
C GLY A 24 -2.56 -9.94 -7.85
N ALA A 25 -1.29 -9.66 -7.51
CA ALA A 25 -0.21 -10.65 -7.59
C ALA A 25 -0.30 -11.78 -6.54
N GLY A 26 -1.25 -11.72 -5.60
CA GLY A 26 -1.44 -12.76 -4.58
C GLY A 26 -0.40 -12.77 -3.46
N THR A 27 0.48 -11.78 -3.38
CA THR A 27 1.58 -11.71 -2.39
C THR A 27 1.11 -11.45 -0.96
N TRP A 28 -0.11 -10.94 -0.79
CA TRP A 28 -0.74 -10.61 0.50
C TRP A 28 -1.99 -11.42 0.81
N MET A 29 -2.22 -12.48 0.07
CA MET A 29 -3.38 -13.32 0.35
C MET A 29 -3.16 -14.07 1.66
N PRO A 30 -4.09 -13.98 2.63
CA PRO A 30 -3.99 -14.81 3.82
C PRO A 30 -3.99 -16.28 3.40
N PRO A 31 -3.22 -17.13 4.09
CA PRO A 31 -3.39 -18.57 3.94
C PRO A 31 -4.86 -18.87 4.23
N HIS A 32 -5.46 -19.67 3.39
CA HIS A 32 -6.89 -19.94 3.34
C HIS A 32 -7.49 -20.22 4.71
N ALA A 33 -8.44 -19.43 5.14
CA ALA A 33 -9.32 -19.81 6.23
C ALA A 33 -10.15 -21.01 5.75
N GLY A 34 -9.66 -22.19 6.06
CA GLY A 34 -10.31 -23.50 6.01
C GLY A 34 -11.38 -23.81 4.95
N GLY A 35 -11.06 -24.67 4.02
CA GLY A 35 -11.93 -25.78 3.60
C GLY A 35 -13.12 -25.54 2.68
N ARG A 36 -13.46 -24.32 2.26
CA ARG A 36 -14.61 -24.02 1.38
C ARG A 36 -14.29 -23.10 0.19
N GLU A 37 -13.07 -23.11 -0.32
CA GLU A 37 -12.68 -22.31 -1.50
C GLU A 37 -13.30 -22.75 -2.82
N ALA A 38 -13.87 -23.94 -2.87
CA ALA A 38 -14.37 -24.55 -4.11
C ALA A 38 -15.57 -23.83 -4.78
N ALA A 39 -16.00 -22.68 -4.27
CA ALA A 39 -17.16 -21.96 -4.77
C ALA A 39 -16.92 -20.46 -5.03
N LEU A 40 -15.66 -19.99 -5.11
CA LEU A 40 -15.35 -18.60 -5.49
C LEU A 40 -14.57 -18.58 -6.79
N ASP A 41 -15.04 -17.80 -7.76
CA ASP A 41 -14.29 -17.53 -8.98
C ASP A 41 -13.17 -16.52 -8.69
N VAL A 42 -11.96 -16.74 -9.21
CA VAL A 42 -10.86 -15.81 -9.02
C VAL A 42 -10.91 -14.72 -10.07
N LEU A 43 -11.10 -13.47 -9.62
CA LEU A 43 -10.92 -12.29 -10.45
C LEU A 43 -9.47 -11.81 -10.31
N ASP A 44 -8.64 -12.19 -11.27
CA ASP A 44 -7.22 -11.83 -11.32
C ASP A 44 -7.03 -10.48 -12.03
N LEU A 45 -6.52 -9.50 -11.30
CA LEU A 45 -6.30 -8.14 -11.78
C LEU A 45 -4.87 -7.88 -12.25
N SER A 46 -3.98 -8.88 -12.28
CA SER A 46 -2.58 -8.70 -12.69
C SER A 46 -2.45 -8.15 -14.11
N ALA A 47 -3.42 -8.44 -14.99
CA ALA A 47 -3.49 -7.91 -16.35
C ALA A 47 -3.97 -6.44 -16.45
N LEU A 48 -4.40 -5.81 -15.34
CA LEU A 48 -4.74 -4.38 -15.28
C LEU A 48 -3.49 -3.52 -15.00
N GLY A 49 -2.39 -3.80 -15.66
CA GLY A 49 -1.14 -3.02 -15.55
C GLY A 49 -1.14 -1.80 -16.47
N GLY A 50 0.01 -1.14 -16.50
CA GLY A 50 0.30 -0.04 -17.42
C GLY A 50 0.01 1.35 -16.84
N VAL A 51 0.50 2.35 -17.57
CA VAL A 51 0.36 3.77 -17.24
C VAL A 51 -0.82 4.33 -18.04
N HIS A 52 -1.79 4.91 -17.36
CA HIS A 52 -2.88 5.63 -17.99
C HIS A 52 -2.46 7.07 -18.30
N GLU A 53 -1.76 7.70 -17.37
CA GLU A 53 -1.22 9.04 -17.54
C GLU A 53 -0.07 9.30 -16.56
N TYR A 54 0.96 10.01 -17.02
CA TYR A 54 2.08 10.41 -16.17
C TYR A 54 2.45 11.86 -16.46
N THR A 55 2.40 12.70 -15.45
CA THR A 55 2.77 14.13 -15.52
C THR A 55 3.89 14.39 -14.50
N PRO A 56 5.17 14.22 -14.88
CA PRO A 56 6.29 14.39 -13.96
C PRO A 56 6.34 15.77 -13.31
N GLY A 57 5.98 16.83 -14.06
CA GLY A 57 5.96 18.20 -13.53
C GLY A 57 4.98 18.41 -12.37
N ASP A 58 3.88 17.66 -12.35
CA ASP A 58 2.84 17.72 -11.30
C ASP A 58 3.08 16.74 -10.17
N LEU A 59 4.12 15.90 -10.27
CA LEU A 59 4.39 14.81 -9.33
C LEU A 59 3.18 13.86 -9.15
N THR A 60 2.51 13.54 -10.25
CA THR A 60 1.35 12.65 -10.26
C THR A 60 1.44 11.61 -11.36
N ILE A 61 0.93 10.41 -11.07
CA ILE A 61 0.80 9.33 -12.04
C ILE A 61 -0.53 8.59 -11.86
N SER A 62 -1.15 8.19 -12.95
CA SER A 62 -2.32 7.31 -12.99
C SER A 62 -1.90 5.96 -13.57
N VAL A 63 -2.12 4.89 -12.83
CA VAL A 63 -1.70 3.54 -13.20
C VAL A 63 -2.83 2.54 -13.02
N GLY A 64 -2.79 1.48 -13.80
CA GLY A 64 -3.66 0.33 -13.61
C GLY A 64 -3.37 -0.38 -12.28
N ALA A 65 -4.41 -0.92 -11.66
CA ALA A 65 -4.32 -1.56 -10.35
C ALA A 65 -3.39 -2.79 -10.30
N GLY A 66 -3.18 -3.44 -11.44
CA GLY A 66 -2.30 -4.60 -11.61
C GLY A 66 -0.82 -4.25 -11.75
N MET A 67 -0.44 -2.96 -11.92
CA MET A 67 0.97 -2.56 -11.93
C MET A 67 1.64 -2.94 -10.61
N THR A 68 2.80 -3.56 -10.66
CA THR A 68 3.57 -3.91 -9.45
C THR A 68 4.26 -2.69 -8.85
N ILE A 69 4.59 -2.77 -7.56
CA ILE A 69 5.35 -1.71 -6.88
C ILE A 69 6.74 -1.55 -7.50
N ALA A 70 7.36 -2.65 -7.94
CA ALA A 70 8.66 -2.63 -8.63
C ALA A 70 8.56 -1.88 -9.96
N GLU A 71 7.60 -2.22 -10.83
CA GLU A 71 7.39 -1.53 -12.12
C GLU A 71 7.12 -0.03 -11.93
N LEU A 72 6.32 0.35 -10.92
CA LEU A 72 6.06 1.75 -10.59
C LEU A 72 7.34 2.48 -10.19
N ASP A 73 8.20 1.85 -9.36
CA ASP A 73 9.46 2.45 -8.92
C ASP A 73 10.45 2.61 -10.08
N ASP A 74 10.60 1.60 -10.93
CA ASP A 74 11.49 1.64 -12.10
C ASP A 74 11.06 2.73 -13.09
N LEU A 75 9.75 2.82 -13.37
CA LEU A 75 9.20 3.84 -14.26
C LEU A 75 9.46 5.26 -13.75
N THR A 76 9.16 5.52 -12.49
CA THR A 76 9.28 6.87 -11.92
C THR A 76 10.73 7.27 -11.64
N ARG A 77 11.62 6.28 -11.45
CA ARG A 77 13.06 6.47 -11.28
C ARG A 77 13.70 7.19 -12.47
N ALA A 78 13.24 6.91 -13.69
CA ALA A 78 13.75 7.56 -14.90
C ALA A 78 13.58 9.09 -14.90
N HIS A 79 12.64 9.60 -14.08
CA HIS A 79 12.38 11.03 -13.91
C HIS A 79 12.89 11.58 -12.57
N GLY A 80 13.74 10.84 -11.85
CA GLY A 80 14.22 11.23 -10.52
C GLY A 80 13.10 11.30 -9.48
N GLN A 81 12.01 10.54 -9.69
CA GLN A 81 10.83 10.52 -8.83
C GLN A 81 10.58 9.14 -8.24
N TRP A 82 9.71 9.06 -7.28
CA TRP A 82 9.20 7.82 -6.71
C TRP A 82 7.85 8.01 -6.03
N CYS A 83 7.09 6.93 -5.94
CA CYS A 83 5.97 6.85 -5.02
C CYS A 83 6.46 6.10 -3.77
N PRO A 84 6.46 6.71 -2.56
CA PRO A 84 6.92 6.02 -1.34
C PRO A 84 5.92 4.96 -0.85
N LEU A 85 5.18 4.37 -1.76
CA LEU A 85 4.30 3.24 -1.55
C LEU A 85 5.17 1.97 -1.45
N ALA A 86 5.75 1.75 -0.29
CA ALA A 86 6.65 0.65 0.00
C ALA A 86 6.01 -0.28 1.05
N PRO A 87 5.03 -1.11 0.67
CA PRO A 87 4.32 -1.96 1.61
C PRO A 87 5.26 -2.98 2.25
N TRP A 88 4.86 -3.53 3.40
CA TRP A 88 5.47 -4.74 3.91
C TRP A 88 5.34 -5.86 2.87
N GLY A 89 6.29 -6.78 2.85
CA GLY A 89 6.31 -7.90 1.94
C GLY A 89 7.11 -7.65 0.66
N ASP A 90 6.61 -8.19 -0.45
CA ASP A 90 7.33 -8.26 -1.72
C ASP A 90 6.91 -7.12 -2.68
N ASP A 91 7.87 -6.55 -3.40
CA ASP A 91 7.64 -5.50 -4.40
C ASP A 91 6.93 -5.99 -5.68
N ARG A 92 6.74 -7.30 -5.81
CA ARG A 92 5.83 -7.91 -6.81
C ARG A 92 4.36 -7.69 -6.47
N GLY A 93 4.04 -7.25 -5.25
CA GLY A 93 2.70 -6.81 -4.88
C GLY A 93 2.22 -5.68 -5.78
N THR A 94 0.90 -5.65 -6.09
CA THR A 94 0.35 -4.65 -7.00
C THR A 94 -0.08 -3.38 -6.28
N VAL A 95 -0.10 -2.27 -7.01
CA VAL A 95 -0.59 -0.96 -6.53
C VAL A 95 -2.02 -1.09 -6.01
N GLY A 96 -2.92 -1.69 -6.79
CA GLY A 96 -4.32 -1.87 -6.39
C GLY A 96 -4.48 -2.70 -5.11
N ALA A 97 -3.70 -3.79 -4.95
CA ALA A 97 -3.71 -4.59 -3.73
C ALA A 97 -3.20 -3.78 -2.53
N THR A 98 -2.12 -3.00 -2.70
CA THR A 98 -1.56 -2.16 -1.63
C THR A 98 -2.56 -1.10 -1.15
N ILE A 99 -3.28 -0.46 -2.07
CA ILE A 99 -4.34 0.51 -1.72
C ILE A 99 -5.54 -0.23 -1.09
N SER A 100 -6.00 -1.32 -1.71
CA SER A 100 -7.15 -2.09 -1.23
C SER A 100 -6.96 -2.66 0.18
N THR A 101 -5.75 -3.07 0.53
CA THR A 101 -5.41 -3.58 1.87
C THR A 101 -4.94 -2.50 2.84
N ALA A 102 -4.68 -1.28 2.35
CA ALA A 102 -4.01 -0.20 3.09
C ALA A 102 -2.66 -0.64 3.70
N THR A 103 -1.97 -1.58 3.06
CA THR A 103 -0.71 -2.11 3.57
C THR A 103 0.35 -1.03 3.52
N ALA A 104 0.67 -0.51 4.68
CA ALA A 104 1.77 0.43 4.88
C ALA A 104 3.09 -0.35 5.02
N GLY A 105 4.21 0.37 5.00
CA GLY A 105 5.54 -0.19 5.21
C GLY A 105 6.40 0.71 6.10
N PRO A 106 7.69 0.44 6.18
CA PRO A 106 8.58 1.11 7.12
C PRO A 106 8.73 2.62 6.90
N PHE A 107 8.36 3.14 5.72
CA PHE A 107 8.47 4.56 5.38
C PHE A 107 7.19 5.36 5.68
N ALA A 108 6.12 4.70 6.09
CA ALA A 108 4.80 5.33 6.25
C ALA A 108 4.77 6.43 7.32
N HIS A 109 5.63 6.35 8.34
CA HIS A 109 5.71 7.36 9.40
C HIS A 109 6.24 8.71 8.91
N ALA A 110 7.20 8.70 7.96
CA ALA A 110 7.83 9.90 7.42
C ALA A 110 7.19 10.37 6.09
N LEU A 111 6.73 9.44 5.26
CA LEU A 111 6.37 9.72 3.87
C LEU A 111 4.88 9.59 3.56
N GLY A 112 4.09 9.11 4.51
CA GLY A 112 2.64 8.93 4.38
C GLY A 112 2.22 7.48 4.14
N ARG A 113 0.98 7.18 4.47
CA ARG A 113 0.35 5.87 4.30
C ARG A 113 -0.29 5.77 2.91
N PRO A 114 -0.71 4.59 2.44
CA PRO A 114 -1.38 4.43 1.16
C PRO A 114 -2.54 5.42 0.93
N ARG A 115 -3.35 5.70 1.96
CA ARG A 115 -4.46 6.65 1.91
C ARG A 115 -4.03 8.12 1.70
N ASP A 116 -2.77 8.45 2.02
CA ASP A 116 -2.22 9.81 1.89
C ASP A 116 -1.54 10.00 0.53
N LEU A 117 -1.23 8.89 -0.14
CA LEU A 117 -0.56 8.83 -1.44
C LEU A 117 -1.56 8.67 -2.58
N ALA A 118 -2.68 7.97 -2.35
CA ALA A 118 -3.76 7.85 -3.32
C ALA A 118 -4.58 9.14 -3.35
N ILE A 119 -4.60 9.82 -4.49
CA ILE A 119 -5.35 11.08 -4.71
C ILE A 119 -6.62 10.89 -5.54
N GLY A 120 -6.80 9.72 -6.11
CA GLY A 120 -8.00 9.31 -6.82
C GLY A 120 -7.93 7.84 -7.22
N LEU A 121 -9.05 7.27 -7.61
CA LEU A 121 -9.13 5.91 -8.10
C LEU A 121 -10.33 5.69 -9.02
N GLU A 122 -10.25 4.62 -9.78
CA GLU A 122 -11.38 4.01 -10.48
C GLU A 122 -11.63 2.62 -9.86
N CYS A 123 -12.88 2.28 -9.63
CA CYS A 123 -13.26 0.96 -9.16
C CYS A 123 -14.61 0.51 -9.72
N VAL A 124 -14.87 -0.79 -9.66
CA VAL A 124 -16.16 -1.41 -9.99
C VAL A 124 -16.79 -1.90 -8.72
N ASP A 125 -18.02 -1.44 -8.42
CA ASP A 125 -18.78 -1.90 -7.24
C ASP A 125 -19.41 -3.29 -7.47
N GLY A 126 -20.01 -3.88 -6.43
CA GLY A 126 -20.65 -5.20 -6.49
C GLY A 126 -21.91 -5.29 -7.35
N THR A 127 -22.33 -4.19 -7.99
CA THR A 127 -23.39 -4.16 -9.02
C THR A 127 -22.84 -4.13 -10.45
N GLY A 128 -21.49 -4.05 -10.58
CA GLY A 128 -20.82 -3.85 -11.86
C GLY A 128 -20.78 -2.40 -12.34
N ARG A 129 -21.12 -1.42 -11.47
CA ARG A 129 -21.04 -0.01 -11.82
C ARG A 129 -19.61 0.50 -11.66
N ILE A 130 -19.09 1.19 -12.69
CA ILE A 130 -17.78 1.86 -12.64
C ILE A 130 -17.94 3.19 -11.89
N ILE A 131 -17.10 3.38 -10.89
CA ILE A 131 -17.06 4.58 -10.03
C ILE A 131 -15.67 5.21 -10.18
N ARG A 132 -15.64 6.53 -10.39
CA ARG A 132 -14.42 7.33 -10.38
C ARG A 132 -14.48 8.32 -9.24
N ALA A 133 -13.42 8.39 -8.44
CA ALA A 133 -13.37 9.24 -7.26
C ALA A 133 -12.01 9.95 -7.17
N GLY A 134 -12.02 11.15 -6.58
CA GLY A 134 -10.83 11.99 -6.53
C GLY A 134 -10.45 12.52 -7.90
N GLY A 135 -9.19 12.87 -8.08
CA GLY A 135 -8.65 13.41 -9.31
C GLY A 135 -7.13 13.53 -9.21
N ARG A 136 -6.52 14.13 -10.24
CA ARG A 136 -5.07 14.45 -10.24
C ARG A 136 -4.74 15.77 -9.55
N VAL A 137 -5.75 16.54 -9.19
CA VAL A 137 -5.60 17.78 -8.42
C VAL A 137 -5.75 17.48 -6.93
N VAL A 138 -4.79 17.97 -6.15
CA VAL A 138 -4.66 17.72 -4.70
C VAL A 138 -5.85 18.27 -3.87
N LYS A 139 -6.73 19.06 -4.47
CA LYS A 139 -7.85 19.70 -3.80
C LYS A 139 -9.18 19.33 -4.47
N ASN A 140 -9.76 18.21 -4.08
CA ASN A 140 -11.15 17.88 -4.39
C ASN A 140 -11.96 17.95 -3.07
N VAL A 141 -12.77 19.01 -2.92
CA VAL A 141 -13.48 19.33 -1.68
C VAL A 141 -15.00 19.12 -1.77
N ALA A 142 -15.49 18.51 -2.84
CA ALA A 142 -16.91 18.25 -3.03
C ALA A 142 -17.25 16.75 -2.86
N GLY A 143 -18.11 16.44 -1.89
CA GLY A 143 -18.66 15.12 -1.69
C GLY A 143 -17.90 14.22 -0.70
N PHE A 144 -18.32 12.96 -0.61
CA PHE A 144 -17.64 11.94 0.23
C PHE A 144 -16.29 11.56 -0.36
N ASP A 145 -15.28 11.44 0.50
CA ASP A 145 -13.94 10.96 0.10
C ASP A 145 -13.96 9.45 -0.18
N LEU A 146 -14.45 9.09 -1.36
CA LEU A 146 -14.51 7.69 -1.78
C LEU A 146 -13.12 7.08 -1.95
N THR A 147 -12.09 7.89 -2.25
CA THR A 147 -10.70 7.41 -2.34
C THR A 147 -10.26 6.85 -0.99
N ARG A 148 -10.55 7.56 0.09
CA ARG A 148 -10.27 7.06 1.45
C ARG A 148 -11.16 5.90 1.85
N LEU A 149 -12.42 5.89 1.46
CA LEU A 149 -13.33 4.78 1.74
C LEU A 149 -12.85 3.48 1.08
N MET A 150 -12.38 3.56 -0.17
CA MET A 150 -11.87 2.41 -0.91
C MET A 150 -10.47 1.95 -0.48
N THR A 151 -9.74 2.78 0.29
CA THR A 151 -8.45 2.40 0.85
C THR A 151 -8.65 1.55 2.11
N GLY A 152 -8.17 0.31 2.08
CA GLY A 152 -8.29 -0.63 3.20
C GLY A 152 -9.59 -1.42 3.23
N GLN A 153 -10.37 -1.46 2.12
CA GLN A 153 -11.63 -2.18 2.03
C GLN A 153 -11.47 -3.68 1.65
N TRP A 154 -10.25 -4.13 1.33
CA TRP A 154 -9.92 -5.54 1.04
C TRP A 154 -10.71 -6.17 -0.12
N GLY A 155 -11.09 -5.40 -1.11
CA GLY A 155 -11.91 -5.86 -2.24
C GLY A 155 -13.35 -6.21 -1.87
N THR A 156 -13.86 -5.71 -0.73
CA THR A 156 -15.21 -6.02 -0.24
C THR A 156 -16.27 -4.98 -0.63
N LEU A 157 -15.84 -3.75 -0.93
CA LEU A 157 -16.74 -2.67 -1.38
C LEU A 157 -16.64 -2.44 -2.89
N GLY A 158 -15.52 -2.78 -3.49
CA GLY A 158 -15.31 -2.61 -4.92
C GLY A 158 -13.97 -3.16 -5.37
N VAL A 159 -13.86 -3.42 -6.65
CA VAL A 159 -12.67 -3.87 -7.35
C VAL A 159 -11.95 -2.64 -7.88
N ILE A 160 -10.78 -2.28 -7.31
CA ILE A 160 -9.98 -1.15 -7.78
C ILE A 160 -9.37 -1.53 -9.12
N THR A 161 -9.61 -0.70 -10.16
CA THR A 161 -9.11 -0.92 -11.53
C THR A 161 -7.99 0.03 -11.91
N ALA A 162 -7.98 1.25 -11.37
CA ALA A 162 -6.90 2.23 -11.54
C ALA A 162 -6.71 3.09 -10.29
N VAL A 163 -5.50 3.63 -10.13
CA VAL A 163 -5.14 4.51 -9.00
C VAL A 163 -4.36 5.71 -9.50
N ASN A 164 -4.75 6.90 -9.03
CA ASN A 164 -3.99 8.12 -9.18
C ASN A 164 -3.12 8.31 -7.92
N LEU A 165 -1.82 8.41 -8.11
CA LEU A 165 -0.85 8.48 -7.03
C LEU A 165 -0.11 9.82 -7.04
N ARG A 166 0.17 10.32 -5.83
CA ARG A 166 1.13 11.40 -5.63
C ARG A 166 2.54 10.82 -5.58
N LEU A 167 3.43 11.46 -6.33
CA LEU A 167 4.86 11.17 -6.33
C LEU A 167 5.62 12.18 -5.47
N ARG A 168 6.89 11.88 -5.25
CA ARG A 168 7.89 12.76 -4.63
C ARG A 168 9.16 12.75 -5.48
N ALA A 169 9.92 13.83 -5.43
CA ALA A 169 11.30 13.81 -5.90
C ALA A 169 12.11 12.81 -5.05
N ARG A 170 13.01 12.06 -5.69
CA ARG A 170 13.97 11.25 -4.95
C ARG A 170 14.93 12.15 -4.18
N PRO A 171 15.31 11.76 -2.95
CA PRO A 171 16.35 12.50 -2.23
C PRO A 171 17.65 12.48 -3.02
N ALA A 172 18.40 13.60 -2.97
CA ALA A 172 19.70 13.70 -3.63
C ALA A 172 20.73 12.71 -3.04
N VAL A 173 20.59 12.43 -1.75
CA VAL A 173 21.34 11.39 -1.00
C VAL A 173 20.33 10.47 -0.36
N ASP A 174 20.49 9.16 -0.56
CA ASP A 174 19.61 8.12 -0.02
C ASP A 174 20.51 6.96 0.44
N GLU A 175 20.68 6.83 1.74
CA GLU A 175 21.66 5.93 2.33
C GLU A 175 20.98 5.03 3.39
N SER A 176 21.46 3.78 3.47
CA SER A 176 21.07 2.82 4.48
C SER A 176 22.17 2.63 5.51
N TRP A 177 21.79 2.53 6.77
CA TRP A 177 22.68 2.38 7.90
C TRP A 177 22.11 1.41 8.93
N THR A 178 22.96 0.59 9.53
CA THR A 178 22.61 -0.11 10.76
C THR A 178 22.97 0.78 11.94
N LEU A 179 22.14 0.77 12.98
CA LEU A 179 22.42 1.40 14.27
C LEU A 179 22.37 0.32 15.35
N THR A 180 23.45 0.17 16.08
CA THR A 180 23.54 -0.74 17.23
C THR A 180 23.58 0.09 18.51
N THR A 181 22.55 -0.07 19.35
CA THR A 181 22.41 0.62 20.66
C THR A 181 22.60 -0.35 21.81
N MET A 182 22.71 0.17 23.02
CA MET A 182 22.61 -0.66 24.21
C MET A 182 21.21 -1.26 24.37
N PRO A 183 21.09 -2.47 24.93
CA PRO A 183 19.79 -3.05 25.24
C PRO A 183 18.97 -2.12 26.15
N GLY A 184 17.71 -1.89 25.78
CA GLY A 184 16.79 -1.05 26.54
C GLY A 184 16.64 0.40 26.03
N GLU A 185 17.48 0.85 25.10
CA GLU A 185 17.45 2.21 24.51
C GLU A 185 16.50 2.34 23.31
N ASP A 186 15.49 1.48 23.21
CA ASP A 186 14.53 1.50 22.11
C ASP A 186 13.72 2.82 22.03
N GLU A 187 13.44 3.48 23.16
CA GLU A 187 12.63 4.71 23.18
C GLU A 187 13.43 5.93 22.70
N GLU A 188 14.72 5.95 22.94
CA GLU A 188 15.64 6.97 22.44
C GLU A 188 15.66 6.93 20.90
N VAL A 189 15.75 5.74 20.31
CA VAL A 189 15.71 5.56 18.86
C VAL A 189 14.34 5.96 18.30
N ARG A 190 13.23 5.63 18.98
CA ARG A 190 11.90 6.08 18.57
C ARG A 190 11.73 7.59 18.67
N THR A 191 12.35 8.21 19.66
CA THR A 191 12.36 9.67 19.82
C THR A 191 13.14 10.32 18.69
N PHE A 192 14.33 9.81 18.35
CA PHE A 192 15.10 10.23 17.18
C PHE A 192 14.28 10.09 15.89
N ALA A 193 13.61 8.95 15.67
CA ALA A 193 12.79 8.69 14.48
C ALA A 193 11.56 9.60 14.35
N ARG A 194 11.24 10.42 15.35
CA ARG A 194 10.18 11.43 15.33
C ARG A 194 10.71 12.87 15.38
N GLY A 195 12.02 13.01 15.52
CA GLY A 195 12.71 14.29 15.67
C GLY A 195 12.93 15.03 14.34
N PRO A 196 13.58 16.19 14.39
CA PRO A 196 13.82 17.04 13.21
C PRO A 196 14.81 16.42 12.21
N TYR A 197 15.64 15.50 12.64
CA TYR A 197 16.60 14.76 11.81
C TYR A 197 16.19 13.29 11.61
N ALA A 198 14.90 13.03 11.71
CA ALA A 198 14.35 11.68 11.58
C ALA A 198 14.72 11.01 10.24
N PRO A 199 15.09 9.72 10.25
CA PRO A 199 15.28 8.95 9.04
C PRO A 199 13.94 8.77 8.31
N ILE A 200 13.97 8.59 6.99
CA ILE A 200 12.78 8.25 6.21
C ILE A 200 12.30 6.82 6.47
N GLY A 201 13.15 5.97 6.99
CA GLY A 201 12.84 4.61 7.43
C GLY A 201 13.60 4.28 8.71
N CYS A 202 12.90 3.70 9.70
CA CYS A 202 13.49 3.23 10.95
C CYS A 202 12.83 1.90 11.32
N LEU A 203 13.61 0.84 11.40
CA LEU A 203 13.11 -0.52 11.55
C LEU A 203 13.96 -1.27 12.57
N ARG A 204 13.32 -1.83 13.61
CA ARG A 204 13.97 -2.69 14.57
C ARG A 204 14.17 -4.08 13.96
N THR A 205 15.42 -4.52 13.83
CA THR A 205 15.78 -5.84 13.25
C THR A 205 16.19 -6.86 14.30
N GLY A 206 16.43 -6.43 15.53
CA GLY A 206 16.81 -7.29 16.65
C GLY A 206 16.88 -6.50 17.95
N GLU A 207 17.33 -7.15 19.03
CA GLU A 207 17.57 -6.45 20.29
C GLU A 207 18.74 -5.47 20.14
N GLY A 208 18.49 -4.18 20.40
CA GLY A 208 19.46 -3.10 20.20
C GLY A 208 19.92 -2.91 18.75
N LYS A 209 19.24 -3.52 17.75
CA LYS A 209 19.64 -3.42 16.35
C LYS A 209 18.53 -2.79 15.49
N TRP A 210 18.91 -1.79 14.74
CA TRP A 210 18.01 -1.00 13.90
C TRP A 210 18.57 -0.85 12.50
N LEU A 211 17.70 -0.83 11.52
CA LEU A 211 18.00 -0.46 10.14
C LEU A 211 17.39 0.93 9.88
N LEU A 212 18.24 1.87 9.51
CA LEU A 212 17.89 3.25 9.19
C LEU A 212 18.01 3.49 7.69
N ARG A 213 17.06 4.21 7.09
CA ARG A 213 17.20 4.80 5.76
C ARG A 213 17.10 6.30 5.90
N ILE A 214 18.18 7.00 5.53
CA ILE A 214 18.29 8.44 5.67
C ILE A 214 18.34 9.04 4.27
N GLY A 215 17.40 9.92 3.96
CA GLY A 215 17.28 10.54 2.65
C GLY A 215 17.07 12.04 2.74
N GLY A 216 17.82 12.80 1.93
CA GLY A 216 17.75 14.24 1.92
C GLY A 216 18.86 14.87 1.09
N ASN A 217 19.24 16.11 1.41
CA ASN A 217 20.51 16.67 0.97
C ASN A 217 21.66 16.19 1.88
N ARG A 218 22.92 16.42 1.45
CA ARG A 218 24.09 15.95 2.20
C ARG A 218 24.14 16.47 3.64
N THR A 219 23.85 17.76 3.85
CA THR A 219 23.84 18.39 5.18
C THR A 219 22.84 17.75 6.13
N PHE A 220 21.64 17.43 5.63
CA PHE A 220 20.61 16.75 6.43
C PHE A 220 21.04 15.33 6.79
N VAL A 221 21.59 14.58 5.84
CA VAL A 221 22.05 13.21 6.06
C VAL A 221 23.18 13.18 7.09
N ASP A 222 24.15 14.09 7.00
CA ASP A 222 25.25 14.18 7.95
C ASP A 222 24.76 14.53 9.35
N ALA A 223 23.84 15.49 9.49
CA ALA A 223 23.25 15.84 10.78
C ALA A 223 22.40 14.69 11.36
N SER A 224 21.68 13.95 10.52
CA SER A 224 20.91 12.77 10.94
C SER A 224 21.84 11.67 11.47
N LEU A 225 22.98 11.45 10.80
CA LEU A 225 23.99 10.47 11.23
C LEU A 225 24.70 10.88 12.52
N GLU A 226 24.97 12.17 12.71
CA GLU A 226 25.51 12.69 13.96
C GLU A 226 24.56 12.40 15.12
N GLN A 227 23.25 12.67 14.97
CA GLN A 227 22.26 12.35 15.99
C GLN A 227 22.13 10.85 16.24
N ALA A 228 22.13 10.02 15.21
CA ALA A 228 22.10 8.55 15.33
C ALA A 228 23.38 8.05 16.07
N GLY A 229 24.55 8.63 15.77
CA GLY A 229 25.83 8.29 16.40
C GLY A 229 25.88 8.60 17.90
N MET A 230 25.06 9.52 18.39
CA MET A 230 24.90 9.77 19.84
C MET A 230 24.15 8.64 20.56
N LEU A 231 23.37 7.84 19.82
CA LEU A 231 22.58 6.73 20.36
C LEU A 231 23.33 5.39 20.31
N GLY A 232 24.33 5.28 19.42
CA GLY A 232 25.07 4.05 19.26
C GLY A 232 25.97 4.01 18.04
N MET A 233 26.47 2.82 17.72
CA MET A 233 27.38 2.63 16.59
C MET A 233 26.58 2.55 15.28
N CYS A 234 26.93 3.42 14.32
CA CYS A 234 26.37 3.44 12.98
C CYS A 234 27.35 2.83 11.97
N GLU A 235 26.89 1.87 11.20
CA GLU A 235 27.65 1.26 10.09
C GLU A 235 26.83 1.34 8.81
N ARG A 236 27.51 1.48 7.67
CA ARG A 236 26.82 1.53 6.38
C ARG A 236 26.21 0.18 6.05
N ALA A 237 24.94 0.18 5.70
CA ALA A 237 24.18 -1.00 5.31
C ALA A 237 23.94 -1.06 3.80
N ASP A 238 23.75 -2.27 3.25
CA ASP A 238 23.32 -2.44 1.88
C ASP A 238 21.84 -2.07 1.73
N ALA A 239 21.50 -1.38 0.63
CA ALA A 239 20.12 -1.06 0.30
C ALA A 239 19.23 -2.33 0.15
N ALA A 240 19.81 -3.46 -0.24
CA ALA A 240 19.11 -4.74 -0.33
C ALA A 240 18.61 -5.26 1.04
N GLU A 241 19.22 -4.84 2.15
CA GLU A 241 18.78 -5.23 3.50
C GLU A 241 17.34 -4.78 3.78
N TRP A 242 16.89 -3.66 3.21
CA TRP A 242 15.50 -3.22 3.32
C TRP A 242 14.53 -4.17 2.66
N ALA A 243 14.87 -4.74 1.51
CA ALA A 243 14.01 -5.71 0.83
C ALA A 243 13.89 -7.01 1.65
N VAL A 244 14.98 -7.44 2.28
CA VAL A 244 14.99 -8.60 3.20
C VAL A 244 14.14 -8.30 4.43
N ALA A 245 14.45 -7.20 5.14
CA ALA A 245 13.76 -6.82 6.36
C ALA A 245 12.25 -6.60 6.15
N ARG A 246 11.83 -6.02 5.01
CA ARG A 246 10.42 -5.85 4.67
C ARG A 246 9.69 -7.18 4.51
N ARG A 247 10.34 -8.21 4.00
CA ARG A 247 9.75 -9.56 3.86
C ARG A 247 9.70 -10.30 5.19
N GLU A 248 10.79 -10.31 5.92
CA GLU A 248 10.94 -11.08 7.16
C GLU A 248 10.14 -10.48 8.33
N LEU A 249 10.09 -9.15 8.41
CA LEU A 249 9.40 -8.44 9.48
C LEU A 249 7.98 -8.03 9.12
N ALA A 250 7.47 -8.49 7.97
CA ALA A 250 6.09 -8.24 7.59
C ALA A 250 5.14 -8.77 8.69
N PRO A 251 4.27 -7.90 9.25
CA PRO A 251 3.32 -8.36 10.25
C PRO A 251 2.41 -9.42 9.66
N ALA A 252 2.09 -10.45 10.44
CA ALA A 252 1.08 -11.42 10.05
C ALA A 252 -0.24 -10.68 9.79
N THR A 253 -0.85 -10.94 8.64
CA THR A 253 -2.11 -10.31 8.28
C THR A 253 -3.22 -10.91 9.15
N ARG A 254 -3.72 -10.14 10.11
CA ARG A 254 -4.77 -10.56 11.04
C ARG A 254 -6.14 -10.10 10.55
N LEU A 255 -6.64 -10.70 9.47
CA LEU A 255 -8.01 -10.43 8.97
C LEU A 255 -9.09 -10.90 9.97
N GLY A 256 -8.85 -11.97 10.70
CA GLY A 256 -9.80 -12.55 11.65
C GLY A 256 -10.12 -11.72 12.91
N GLU A 257 -9.41 -10.61 13.13
CA GLU A 257 -9.67 -9.71 14.27
C GLU A 257 -10.57 -8.52 13.90
N TRP A 258 -10.96 -8.37 12.63
CA TRP A 258 -11.80 -7.27 12.18
C TRP A 258 -13.27 -7.56 12.47
N ARG A 259 -13.85 -6.83 13.40
CA ARG A 259 -15.29 -6.84 13.64
C ARG A 259 -15.93 -5.74 12.81
N TRP A 260 -16.84 -6.14 11.96
CA TRP A 260 -17.65 -5.19 11.18
C TRP A 260 -18.70 -4.55 12.08
N GLY A 261 -18.57 -3.23 12.26
CA GLY A 261 -19.62 -2.47 12.92
C GLY A 261 -20.83 -2.24 12.01
N THR A 262 -21.93 -1.80 12.58
CA THR A 262 -23.21 -1.54 11.86
C THR A 262 -23.01 -0.64 10.63
N LEU A 263 -22.13 0.39 10.71
CA LEU A 263 -21.84 1.28 9.59
C LEU A 263 -21.15 0.54 8.45
N SER A 264 -20.15 -0.29 8.76
CA SER A 264 -19.42 -1.07 7.74
C SER A 264 -20.33 -2.04 7.00
N LEU A 265 -21.27 -2.70 7.70
CA LEU A 265 -22.27 -3.58 7.09
C LEU A 265 -23.24 -2.81 6.18
N ARG A 266 -23.66 -1.60 6.58
CA ARG A 266 -24.49 -0.73 5.74
C ARG A 266 -23.76 -0.26 4.48
N LEU A 267 -22.47 0.10 4.58
CA LEU A 267 -21.63 0.42 3.44
C LEU A 267 -21.48 -0.78 2.51
N LYS A 268 -21.20 -1.96 3.06
CA LYS A 268 -21.12 -3.20 2.27
C LYS A 268 -22.43 -3.44 1.50
N ALA A 269 -23.56 -3.36 2.15
CA ALA A 269 -24.88 -3.53 1.51
C ALA A 269 -25.17 -2.47 0.42
N SER A 270 -24.61 -1.27 0.53
CA SER A 270 -24.77 -0.21 -0.46
C SER A 270 -23.87 -0.40 -1.69
N PHE A 271 -22.65 -0.90 -1.50
CA PHE A 271 -21.65 -1.07 -2.58
C PHE A 271 -21.68 -2.47 -3.20
N ASP A 272 -22.07 -3.47 -2.44
CA ASP A 272 -22.17 -4.86 -2.88
C ASP A 272 -23.43 -5.53 -2.30
N PRO A 273 -24.62 -5.13 -2.79
CA PRO A 273 -25.90 -5.61 -2.26
C PRO A 273 -26.14 -7.11 -2.48
N HIS A 274 -25.44 -7.70 -3.44
CA HIS A 274 -25.53 -9.13 -3.77
C HIS A 274 -24.46 -9.97 -3.05
N GLY A 275 -23.51 -9.34 -2.34
CA GLY A 275 -22.49 -10.03 -1.58
C GLY A 275 -21.49 -10.82 -2.43
N VAL A 276 -21.26 -10.41 -3.69
CA VAL A 276 -20.40 -11.15 -4.63
C VAL A 276 -18.90 -10.86 -4.45
N LEU A 277 -18.52 -9.73 -3.86
CA LEU A 277 -17.14 -9.30 -3.73
C LEU A 277 -16.51 -9.81 -2.43
N ASN A 278 -15.53 -10.70 -2.54
CA ASN A 278 -14.79 -11.28 -1.40
C ASN A 278 -15.71 -11.70 -0.22
N PRO A 279 -16.82 -12.42 -0.45
CA PRO A 279 -17.89 -12.60 0.53
C PRO A 279 -17.42 -13.23 1.84
N ARG A 280 -16.39 -14.08 1.79
CA ARG A 280 -15.93 -14.85 2.96
C ARG A 280 -14.87 -14.17 3.80
N LEU A 281 -14.31 -13.05 3.33
CA LEU A 281 -13.43 -12.25 4.19
C LEU A 281 -14.14 -11.66 5.41
N LEU A 282 -15.47 -11.69 5.41
CA LEU A 282 -16.33 -11.11 6.44
C LEU A 282 -16.91 -12.16 7.41
N GLU A 283 -16.83 -13.44 7.05
CA GLU A 283 -17.46 -14.54 7.80
C GLU A 283 -16.54 -15.17 8.87
N SER A 284 -15.24 -14.78 8.89
CA SER A 284 -14.24 -15.34 9.80
C SER A 284 -14.07 -14.51 11.09
N ALA A 285 -15.18 -14.16 11.75
CA ALA A 285 -15.14 -13.55 13.08
C ALA A 285 -16.05 -14.31 14.05
#